data_423beb99b04a7d623287adaeadc29ff4
#
_entry.id   423beb99b04a7d623287adaeadc29ff4
#
_cell.length_a   1.000
_cell.length_b   1.000
_cell.length_c   1.000
_cell.angle_alpha   90.00
_cell.angle_beta   90.00
_cell.angle_gamma   90.00
#
_symmetry.space_group_name_H-M   'P 1'
#
loop_
_entity.id
_entity.type
_entity.pdbx_description
1 polymer ?
#
loop_
_entity_poly.entity_id
_entity_poly.type
_entity_poly.pdbx_seq_one_letter_code
_entity_poly.pdbx_strand_id
1 'polypeptide(L)'
;YQAGTLSGNPLAMTAGVWALSRLSSALYRNLEKLGAYLEAGLTDAALDAGVAVHVSRVGSMVTPFFTTRPVTNYVSATTSDTAAYATFFRGMLARGIYPPPSQFEAWFLSTAHTTRDVDRTIGAAREAFSDLRHERAG
;
A
#
# COMPACT_ATOMS: atom_id res chain seq x y z
N TYR A 1 8.55 -16.59 -27.59
CA TYR A 1 7.55 -17.67 -27.46
C TYR A 1 6.50 -17.28 -26.43
N GLN A 2 5.24 -17.29 -26.84
CA GLN A 2 4.09 -17.05 -25.96
C GLN A 2 3.29 -18.34 -25.81
N ALA A 3 3.13 -18.84 -24.59
CA ALA A 3 2.31 -20.00 -24.29
C ALA A 3 1.43 -19.72 -23.06
N GLY A 4 0.17 -20.04 -23.17
CA GLY A 4 -0.79 -19.95 -22.08
C GLY A 4 -2.05 -20.70 -22.45
N THR A 5 -2.59 -21.50 -21.56
CA THR A 5 -3.78 -22.35 -21.80
C THR A 5 -5.01 -21.53 -22.17
N LEU A 6 -5.11 -20.28 -21.75
CA LEU A 6 -6.20 -19.35 -22.07
C LEU A 6 -5.85 -18.32 -23.14
N SER A 7 -4.66 -18.41 -23.76
CA SER A 7 -4.28 -17.53 -24.87
C SER A 7 -5.25 -17.71 -26.04
N GLY A 8 -5.90 -16.63 -26.48
CA GLY A 8 -6.92 -16.65 -27.51
C GLY A 8 -8.29 -17.20 -27.10
N ASN A 9 -8.50 -17.57 -25.84
CA ASN A 9 -9.83 -17.96 -25.36
C ASN A 9 -10.80 -16.78 -25.51
N PRO A 10 -11.96 -16.95 -26.17
CA PRO A 10 -12.89 -15.85 -26.47
C PRO A 10 -13.39 -15.11 -25.23
N LEU A 11 -13.66 -15.83 -24.13
CA LEU A 11 -14.11 -15.22 -22.88
C LEU A 11 -13.00 -14.38 -22.24
N ALA A 12 -11.79 -14.91 -22.18
CA ALA A 12 -10.62 -14.18 -21.65
C ALA A 12 -10.31 -12.94 -22.50
N MET A 13 -10.38 -13.05 -23.83
CA MET A 13 -10.16 -11.93 -24.75
C MET A 13 -11.24 -10.85 -24.59
N THR A 14 -12.50 -11.24 -24.47
CA THR A 14 -13.62 -10.30 -24.27
C THR A 14 -13.47 -9.58 -22.93
N ALA A 15 -13.16 -10.29 -21.85
CA ALA A 15 -12.91 -9.69 -20.54
C ALA A 15 -11.72 -8.72 -20.57
N GLY A 16 -10.63 -9.09 -21.26
CA GLY A 16 -9.46 -8.25 -21.45
C GLY A 16 -9.77 -6.94 -22.21
N VAL A 17 -10.47 -7.04 -23.34
CA VAL A 17 -10.90 -5.85 -24.11
C VAL A 17 -11.80 -4.96 -23.26
N TRP A 18 -12.76 -5.53 -22.54
CA TRP A 18 -13.65 -4.76 -21.66
C TRP A 18 -12.88 -4.05 -20.54
N ALA A 19 -11.95 -4.73 -19.86
CA ALA A 19 -11.14 -4.14 -18.82
C ALA A 19 -10.25 -3.00 -19.35
N LEU A 20 -9.54 -3.24 -20.47
CA LEU A 20 -8.66 -2.24 -21.08
C LEU A 20 -9.43 -1.00 -21.58
N SER A 21 -10.66 -1.19 -22.10
CA SER A 21 -11.50 -0.06 -22.54
C SER A 21 -11.91 0.89 -21.40
N ARG A 22 -11.79 0.45 -20.14
CA ARG A 22 -12.08 1.28 -18.95
C ARG A 22 -10.88 2.10 -18.49
N LEU A 23 -9.67 1.80 -18.96
CA LEU A 23 -8.45 2.49 -18.57
C LEU A 23 -8.38 3.87 -19.25
N SER A 24 -8.96 4.87 -18.60
CA SER A 24 -8.99 6.25 -19.08
C SER A 24 -8.00 7.13 -18.29
N SER A 25 -7.61 8.27 -18.90
CA SER A 25 -6.81 9.27 -18.18
C SER A 25 -7.49 9.80 -16.91
N ALA A 26 -8.83 9.82 -16.88
CA ALA A 26 -9.58 10.23 -15.68
C ALA A 26 -9.46 9.21 -14.56
N LEU A 27 -9.50 7.89 -14.89
CA LEU A 27 -9.29 6.80 -13.96
C LEU A 27 -7.91 6.91 -13.30
N TYR A 28 -6.86 7.07 -14.11
CA TYR A 28 -5.50 7.20 -13.58
C TYR A 28 -5.31 8.45 -12.72
N ARG A 29 -5.90 9.58 -13.09
CA ARG A 29 -5.89 10.79 -12.23
C ARG A 29 -6.58 10.57 -10.88
N ASN A 30 -7.66 9.80 -10.84
CA ASN A 30 -8.34 9.47 -9.58
C ASN A 30 -7.50 8.55 -8.70
N LEU A 31 -6.89 7.53 -9.29
CA LEU A 31 -5.98 6.63 -8.59
C LEU A 31 -4.75 7.38 -8.04
N GLU A 32 -4.20 8.31 -8.83
CA GLU A 32 -3.10 9.19 -8.39
C GLU A 32 -3.48 10.01 -7.15
N LYS A 33 -4.68 10.61 -7.16
CA LYS A 33 -5.19 11.37 -6.01
C LYS A 33 -5.38 10.51 -4.77
N LEU A 34 -5.96 9.31 -4.92
CA LEU A 34 -6.14 8.38 -3.80
C LEU A 34 -4.80 7.89 -3.26
N GLY A 35 -3.86 7.58 -4.14
CA GLY A 35 -2.50 7.17 -3.75
C GLY A 35 -1.77 8.27 -2.98
N ALA A 36 -1.81 9.50 -3.48
CA ALA A 36 -1.20 10.65 -2.81
C ALA A 36 -1.85 10.93 -1.43
N TYR A 37 -3.17 10.77 -1.34
CA TYR A 37 -3.88 10.93 -0.08
C TYR A 37 -3.50 9.86 0.95
N LEU A 38 -3.38 8.60 0.53
CA LEU A 38 -2.92 7.51 1.40
C LEU A 38 -1.47 7.73 1.84
N GLU A 39 -0.58 8.11 0.92
CA GLU A 39 0.84 8.42 1.22
C GLU A 39 0.97 9.49 2.29
N ALA A 40 0.27 10.63 2.12
CA ALA A 40 0.27 11.71 3.09
C ALA A 40 -0.26 11.26 4.45
N GLY A 41 -1.40 10.57 4.48
CA GLY A 41 -2.01 10.11 5.73
C GLY A 41 -1.17 9.07 6.48
N LEU A 42 -0.48 8.16 5.78
CA LEU A 42 0.45 7.21 6.40
C LEU A 42 1.70 7.92 6.95
N THR A 43 2.22 8.89 6.20
CA THR A 43 3.38 9.69 6.61
C THR A 43 3.07 10.49 7.88
N ASP A 44 1.95 11.20 7.89
CA ASP A 44 1.50 11.99 9.05
C ASP A 44 1.24 11.10 10.27
N ALA A 45 0.57 9.96 10.07
CA ALA A 45 0.29 9.01 11.15
C ALA A 45 1.57 8.43 11.78
N ALA A 46 2.58 8.11 10.96
CA ALA A 46 3.86 7.62 11.45
C ALA A 46 4.63 8.73 12.21
N LEU A 47 4.62 9.97 11.68
CA LEU A 47 5.24 11.13 12.30
C LEU A 47 4.63 11.42 13.67
N ASP A 48 3.29 11.47 13.76
CA ASP A 48 2.55 11.71 15.01
C ASP A 48 2.88 10.66 16.09
N ALA A 49 3.06 9.40 15.67
CA ALA A 49 3.45 8.30 16.56
C ALA A 49 4.96 8.28 16.87
N GLY A 50 5.79 9.08 16.20
CA GLY A 50 7.26 9.05 16.35
C GLY A 50 7.88 7.75 15.81
N VAL A 51 7.23 7.10 14.85
CA VAL A 51 7.73 5.88 14.18
C VAL A 51 8.43 6.24 12.88
N ALA A 52 9.64 5.71 12.71
CA ALA A 52 10.43 5.96 11.51
C ALA A 52 9.87 5.17 10.32
N VAL A 53 9.21 5.86 9.39
CA VAL A 53 8.65 5.28 8.17
C VAL A 53 8.97 6.17 6.99
N HIS A 54 9.43 5.56 5.90
CA HIS A 54 9.54 6.18 4.58
C HIS A 54 8.46 5.59 3.68
N VAL A 55 7.50 6.40 3.25
CA VAL A 55 6.46 5.96 2.33
C VAL A 55 6.91 6.20 0.90
N SER A 56 7.04 5.13 0.12
CA SER A 56 7.31 5.19 -1.32
C SER A 56 6.02 5.05 -2.10
N ARG A 57 5.82 5.87 -3.14
CA ARG A 57 4.63 5.81 -3.98
C ARG A 57 4.95 6.01 -5.46
N VAL A 58 4.25 5.23 -6.30
CA VAL A 58 4.16 5.44 -7.74
C VAL A 58 2.71 5.24 -8.17
N GLY A 59 2.02 6.33 -8.51
CA GLY A 59 0.60 6.26 -8.85
C GLY A 59 -0.26 5.73 -7.71
N SER A 60 -0.90 4.59 -7.93
CA SER A 60 -1.74 3.88 -6.97
C SER A 60 -1.00 2.79 -6.18
N MET A 61 0.29 2.65 -6.37
CA MET A 61 1.14 1.71 -5.62
C MET A 61 1.81 2.45 -4.46
N VAL A 62 1.67 1.95 -3.24
CA VAL A 62 2.20 2.56 -2.02
C VAL A 62 2.90 1.51 -1.19
N THR A 63 4.05 1.84 -0.60
CA THR A 63 4.76 0.94 0.32
C THR A 63 5.32 1.76 1.48
N PRO A 64 4.86 1.53 2.73
CA PRO A 64 5.48 2.11 3.92
C PRO A 64 6.67 1.26 4.35
N PHE A 65 7.88 1.77 4.19
CA PHE A 65 9.12 1.15 4.65
C PHE A 65 9.49 1.63 6.05
N PHE A 66 9.73 0.72 6.99
CA PHE A 66 10.10 1.05 8.37
C PHE A 66 11.59 1.38 8.45
N THR A 67 11.94 2.58 8.04
CA THR A 67 13.31 3.11 7.97
C THR A 67 13.31 4.64 8.02
N THR A 68 14.43 5.22 8.48
CA THR A 68 14.67 6.67 8.42
C THR A 68 15.28 7.12 7.09
N ARG A 69 15.68 6.19 6.22
CA ARG A 69 16.42 6.48 4.99
C ARG A 69 15.50 6.41 3.77
N PRO A 70 15.74 7.21 2.73
CA PRO A 70 15.05 7.05 1.46
C PRO A 70 15.27 5.65 0.87
N VAL A 71 14.20 5.05 0.39
CA VAL A 71 14.24 3.75 -0.29
C VAL A 71 14.18 3.98 -1.79
N THR A 72 15.29 3.71 -2.48
CA THR A 72 15.45 3.96 -3.93
C THR A 72 15.77 2.71 -4.74
N ASN A 73 16.10 1.61 -4.08
CA ASN A 73 16.44 0.33 -4.71
C ASN A 73 16.27 -0.81 -3.70
N TYR A 74 16.47 -2.04 -4.17
CA TYR A 74 16.34 -3.24 -3.35
C TYR A 74 17.28 -3.24 -2.12
N VAL A 75 18.52 -2.81 -2.29
CA VAL A 75 19.50 -2.78 -1.19
C VAL A 75 19.04 -1.84 -0.08
N SER A 76 18.54 -0.64 -0.42
CA SER A 76 17.98 0.26 0.58
C SER A 76 16.68 -0.27 1.20
N ALA A 77 15.83 -0.96 0.43
CA ALA A 77 14.63 -1.58 0.95
C ALA A 77 14.93 -2.66 2.00
N THR A 78 15.96 -3.49 1.78
CA THR A 78 16.34 -4.58 2.71
C THR A 78 16.91 -4.08 4.05
N THR A 79 17.19 -2.79 4.18
CA THR A 79 17.59 -2.18 5.48
C THR A 79 16.39 -1.86 6.39
N SER A 80 15.16 -2.07 5.93
CA SER A 80 13.95 -1.78 6.70
C SER A 80 13.78 -2.75 7.88
N ASP A 81 13.18 -2.24 8.96
CA ASP A 81 12.86 -3.01 10.15
C ASP A 81 11.62 -3.89 9.89
N THR A 82 11.86 -5.12 9.47
CA THR A 82 10.80 -6.08 9.16
C THR A 82 10.03 -6.56 10.40
N ALA A 83 10.63 -6.49 11.59
CA ALA A 83 9.94 -6.82 12.83
C ALA A 83 8.91 -5.75 13.19
N ALA A 84 9.26 -4.46 13.03
CA ALA A 84 8.33 -3.37 13.18
C ALA A 84 7.17 -3.46 12.18
N TYR A 85 7.47 -3.79 10.93
CA TYR A 85 6.42 -4.01 9.92
C TYR A 85 5.49 -5.15 10.33
N ALA A 86 6.01 -6.26 10.84
CA ALA A 86 5.20 -7.41 11.26
C ALA A 86 4.24 -7.04 12.42
N THR A 87 4.68 -6.21 13.38
CA THR A 87 3.82 -5.69 14.45
C THR A 87 2.76 -4.75 13.88
N PHE A 88 3.15 -3.81 13.04
CA PHE A 88 2.23 -2.91 12.35
C PHE A 88 1.19 -3.69 11.51
N PHE A 89 1.61 -4.68 10.73
CA PHE A 89 0.72 -5.56 9.96
C PHE A 89 -0.36 -6.21 10.84
N ARG A 90 0.03 -6.79 11.99
CA ARG A 90 -0.92 -7.39 12.93
C ARG A 90 -1.88 -6.35 13.50
N GLY A 91 -1.39 -5.16 13.82
CA GLY A 91 -2.20 -4.03 14.27
C GLY A 91 -3.24 -3.60 13.24
N MET A 92 -2.86 -3.52 11.97
CA MET A 92 -3.76 -3.24 10.85
C MET A 92 -4.82 -4.33 10.68
N LEU A 93 -4.38 -5.59 10.71
CA LEU A 93 -5.28 -6.75 10.56
C LEU A 93 -6.33 -6.81 11.68
N ALA A 94 -5.93 -6.56 12.93
CA ALA A 94 -6.84 -6.51 14.07
C ALA A 94 -7.93 -5.42 13.94
N ARG A 95 -7.67 -4.39 13.11
CA ARG A 95 -8.58 -3.28 12.79
C ARG A 95 -9.35 -3.48 11.49
N GLY A 96 -9.26 -4.69 10.90
CA GLY A 96 -9.99 -5.07 9.68
C GLY A 96 -9.41 -4.48 8.39
N ILE A 97 -8.14 -4.08 8.41
CA ILE A 97 -7.38 -3.68 7.22
C ILE A 97 -6.33 -4.76 6.94
N TYR A 98 -6.37 -5.33 5.75
CA TYR A 98 -5.44 -6.38 5.33
C TYR A 98 -4.43 -5.83 4.31
N PRO A 99 -3.29 -5.28 4.75
CA PRO A 99 -2.20 -4.92 3.87
C PRO A 99 -1.41 -6.18 3.44
N PRO A 100 -0.49 -6.08 2.48
CA PRO A 100 0.42 -7.18 2.18
C PRO A 100 1.19 -7.66 3.42
N PRO A 101 1.36 -8.97 3.62
CA PRO A 101 2.04 -9.50 4.80
C PRO A 101 3.56 -9.27 4.80
N SER A 102 4.14 -8.99 3.64
CA SER A 102 5.57 -8.73 3.48
C SER A 102 5.87 -7.24 3.38
N GLN A 103 6.90 -6.79 4.09
CA GLN A 103 7.46 -5.44 3.98
C GLN A 103 7.84 -5.05 2.54
N PHE A 104 8.15 -6.03 1.70
CA PHE A 104 8.68 -5.82 0.36
C PHE A 104 7.60 -5.87 -0.74
N GLU A 105 6.35 -5.99 -0.36
CA GLU A 105 5.22 -5.95 -1.28
C GLU A 105 4.59 -4.57 -1.35
N ALA A 106 4.19 -4.15 -2.55
CA ALA A 106 3.46 -2.92 -2.74
C ALA A 106 1.96 -3.10 -2.42
N TRP A 107 1.37 -2.10 -1.79
CA TRP A 107 -0.06 -1.97 -1.65
C TRP A 107 -0.64 -1.40 -2.93
N PHE A 108 -1.73 -1.96 -3.42
CA PHE A 108 -2.37 -1.51 -4.64
C PHE A 108 -3.76 -0.94 -4.36
N LEU A 109 -3.96 0.31 -4.73
CA LEU A 109 -5.29 0.89 -4.80
C LEU A 109 -5.93 0.56 -6.16
N SER A 110 -7.23 0.34 -6.15
CA SER A 110 -8.05 0.11 -7.33
C SER A 110 -9.19 1.11 -7.40
N THR A 111 -9.92 1.10 -8.50
CA THR A 111 -11.11 1.95 -8.69
C THR A 111 -12.29 1.59 -7.79
N ALA A 112 -12.23 0.45 -7.10
CA ALA A 112 -13.21 0.06 -6.09
C ALA A 112 -12.99 0.74 -4.74
N HIS A 113 -11.77 1.23 -4.48
CA HIS A 113 -11.48 1.96 -3.25
C HIS A 113 -12.05 3.37 -3.32
N THR A 114 -12.71 3.77 -2.25
CA THR A 114 -13.23 5.12 -2.04
C THR A 114 -12.33 5.91 -1.09
N THR A 115 -12.53 7.23 -1.01
CA THR A 115 -11.87 8.06 0.01
C THR A 115 -12.17 7.54 1.43
N ARG A 116 -13.38 7.06 1.68
CA ARG A 116 -13.75 6.47 2.99
C ARG A 116 -12.92 5.23 3.33
N ASP A 117 -12.57 4.41 2.34
CA ASP A 117 -11.72 3.23 2.58
C ASP A 117 -10.29 3.67 2.91
N VAL A 118 -9.80 4.72 2.25
CA VAL A 118 -8.50 5.32 2.55
C VAL A 118 -8.50 5.95 3.94
N ASP A 119 -9.55 6.69 4.33
CA ASP A 119 -9.71 7.26 5.68
C ASP A 119 -9.67 6.18 6.77
N ARG A 120 -10.39 5.07 6.56
CA ARG A 120 -10.35 3.92 7.47
C ARG A 120 -8.95 3.31 7.56
N THR A 121 -8.26 3.21 6.44
CA THR A 121 -6.89 2.68 6.40
C THR A 121 -5.93 3.58 7.17
N ILE A 122 -6.01 4.90 6.98
CA ILE A 122 -5.19 5.89 7.70
C ILE A 122 -5.51 5.86 9.21
N GLY A 123 -6.79 5.77 9.58
CA GLY A 123 -7.22 5.65 10.98
C GLY A 123 -6.64 4.41 11.65
N ALA A 124 -6.75 3.24 10.99
CA ALA A 124 -6.18 2.00 11.48
C ALA A 124 -4.64 2.07 11.59
N ALA A 125 -3.98 2.71 10.61
CA ALA A 125 -2.53 2.89 10.63
C ALA A 125 -2.07 3.78 11.79
N ARG A 126 -2.79 4.87 12.08
CA ARG A 126 -2.50 5.76 13.22
C ARG A 126 -2.49 5.01 14.54
N GLU A 127 -3.49 4.18 14.77
CA GLU A 127 -3.57 3.36 15.98
C GLU A 127 -2.50 2.27 16.00
N ALA A 128 -2.24 1.59 14.86
CA ALA A 128 -1.21 0.55 14.77
C ALA A 128 0.21 1.10 14.99
N PHE A 129 0.50 2.33 14.53
CA PHE A 129 1.76 3.01 14.83
C PHE A 129 1.87 3.40 16.30
N SER A 130 0.77 3.82 16.94
CA SER A 130 0.75 4.12 18.36
C SER A 130 1.03 2.87 19.21
N ASP A 131 0.43 1.72 18.88
CA ASP A 131 0.71 0.45 19.55
C ASP A 131 2.18 0.07 19.45
N LEU A 132 2.75 0.18 18.24
CA LEU A 132 4.17 -0.12 17.99
C LEU A 132 5.11 0.76 18.85
N ARG A 133 4.76 2.03 19.04
CA ARG A 133 5.51 2.92 19.92
C ARG A 133 5.49 2.44 21.37
N HIS A 134 4.34 2.04 21.89
CA HIS A 134 4.19 1.57 23.26
C HIS A 134 4.96 0.27 23.51
N GLU A 135 4.94 -0.69 22.58
CA GLU A 135 5.70 -1.95 22.67
C GLU A 135 7.23 -1.71 22.71
N ARG A 136 7.73 -0.62 22.12
CA ARG A 136 9.18 -0.28 22.11
C ARG A 136 9.63 0.53 23.32
N ALA A 137 8.69 1.09 24.07
CA ALA A 137 8.96 1.91 25.25
C ALA A 137 8.93 1.12 26.58
N GLY A 138 8.40 -0.11 26.57
CA GLY A 138 8.32 -1.03 27.72
C GLY A 138 9.35 -2.14 27.62
#